data_c41ecedfe3701ed4f53793ba41e58f83
#
_entry.id   c41ecedfe3701ed4f53793ba41e58f83
#
_cell.length_a   1.000
_cell.length_b   1.000
_cell.length_c   1.000
_cell.angle_alpha   90.00
_cell.angle_beta   90.00
_cell.angle_gamma   90.00
#
_symmetry.space_group_name_H-M   'P 1'
#
loop_
_entity.id
_entity.type
_entity.pdbx_description
1 polymer ?
#
loop_
_entity_poly.entity_id
_entity_poly.type
_entity_poly.pdbx_seq_one_letter_code
_entity_poly.pdbx_strand_id
1 'polypeptide(L)'
;PIKSSAASDVYKRQDATIGKLGFGEKLLASGFQSVTTRTAGFATVSQAELTSASKLFGCILMFIGGSPGGTAGGIKTTTMAILLLTCAAVIRGRKSTECFGRRLAESNVRSGIAIVFLTFAIWLTGLFGLAVLEPDERFIDLMYEATSAIGTVGLSADLTPSLTRGSHVILMILMYVGRIGPITMALVFAGREDMQAKFRDLPEKRIMLG
;
A
#
# COMPACT_ATOMS: atom_id res chain seq x y z
N PRO A 1 2.67 2.16 -36.69
CA PRO A 1 3.97 2.39 -36.04
C PRO A 1 3.88 2.78 -34.55
N ILE A 2 2.69 2.83 -33.92
CA ILE A 2 2.55 3.20 -32.49
C ILE A 2 3.14 2.13 -31.57
N LYS A 3 3.21 0.86 -31.98
CA LYS A 3 3.76 -0.23 -31.14
C LYS A 3 5.29 -0.22 -31.03
N SER A 4 6.02 0.39 -31.97
CA SER A 4 7.48 0.45 -31.92
C SER A 4 8.02 1.54 -30.99
N SER A 5 7.27 2.64 -30.80
CA SER A 5 7.68 3.74 -29.90
C SER A 5 7.59 3.32 -28.44
N ALA A 6 6.50 2.65 -28.03
CA ALA A 6 6.33 2.19 -26.65
C ALA A 6 7.39 1.16 -26.22
N ALA A 7 7.73 0.20 -27.10
CA ALA A 7 8.79 -0.78 -26.84
C ALA A 7 10.18 -0.12 -26.80
N SER A 8 10.43 0.86 -27.68
CA SER A 8 11.66 1.66 -27.70
C SER A 8 11.79 2.54 -26.46
N ASP A 9 10.69 3.12 -25.99
CA ASP A 9 10.68 3.95 -24.77
C ASP A 9 10.91 3.12 -23.51
N VAL A 10 10.35 1.90 -23.42
CA VAL A 10 10.61 0.97 -22.32
C VAL A 10 12.08 0.57 -22.31
N TYR A 11 12.67 0.27 -23.47
CA TYR A 11 14.08 -0.12 -23.56
C TYR A 11 15.03 1.06 -23.23
N LYS A 12 14.78 2.26 -23.76
CA LYS A 12 15.57 3.46 -23.47
C LYS A 12 15.51 3.87 -21.98
N ARG A 13 14.38 3.68 -21.34
CA ARG A 13 14.21 4.03 -19.91
C ARG A 13 14.95 3.06 -18.97
N GLN A 14 15.09 1.79 -19.35
CA GLN A 14 15.95 0.85 -18.60
C GLN A 14 17.43 1.24 -18.67
N ASP A 15 17.91 1.72 -19.82
CA ASP A 15 19.28 2.19 -19.98
C ASP A 15 19.55 3.49 -19.24
N ALA A 16 18.53 4.33 -19.02
CA ALA A 16 18.66 5.60 -18.30
C ALA A 16 18.82 5.43 -16.78
N THR A 17 18.24 4.36 -16.18
CA THR A 17 18.26 4.17 -14.72
C THR A 17 19.40 3.25 -14.28
N ILE A 18 19.31 1.97 -14.58
CA ILE A 18 20.27 0.94 -14.11
C ILE A 18 20.95 0.19 -15.25
N GLY A 19 20.60 0.47 -16.52
CA GLY A 19 21.08 -0.26 -17.67
C GLY A 19 22.60 -0.24 -17.83
N LYS A 20 23.25 0.89 -17.51
CA LYS A 20 24.70 1.11 -17.64
C LYS A 20 25.55 0.54 -16.48
N LEU A 21 24.92 0.09 -15.41
CA LEU A 21 25.58 -0.41 -14.22
C LEU A 21 26.08 -1.85 -14.44
N GLY A 22 27.17 -2.24 -13.76
CA GLY A 22 27.63 -3.60 -13.70
C GLY A 22 26.63 -4.53 -12.98
N PHE A 23 26.75 -5.85 -13.19
CA PHE A 23 25.79 -6.81 -12.62
C PHE A 23 25.67 -6.70 -11.08
N GLY A 24 26.80 -6.53 -10.37
CA GLY A 24 26.81 -6.38 -8.91
C GLY A 24 26.13 -5.07 -8.47
N GLU A 25 26.38 -3.98 -9.19
CA GLU A 25 25.75 -2.68 -8.92
C GLU A 25 24.25 -2.69 -9.19
N LYS A 26 23.78 -3.39 -10.25
CA LYS A 26 22.36 -3.62 -10.53
C LYS A 26 21.68 -4.35 -9.38
N LEU A 27 22.34 -5.39 -8.85
CA LEU A 27 21.80 -6.16 -7.72
C LEU A 27 21.69 -5.30 -6.46
N LEU A 28 22.72 -4.49 -6.17
CA LEU A 28 22.71 -3.56 -5.03
C LEU A 28 21.65 -2.46 -5.19
N ALA A 29 21.55 -1.85 -6.36
CA ALA A 29 20.55 -0.82 -6.65
C ALA A 29 19.12 -1.35 -6.56
N SER A 30 18.84 -2.54 -7.11
CA SER A 30 17.53 -3.19 -7.01
C SER A 30 17.18 -3.62 -5.58
N GLY A 31 18.17 -4.14 -4.84
CA GLY A 31 18.02 -4.47 -3.43
C GLY A 31 17.73 -3.22 -2.59
N PHE A 32 18.48 -2.13 -2.81
CA PHE A 32 18.22 -0.85 -2.15
C PHE A 32 16.83 -0.31 -2.48
N GLN A 33 16.42 -0.34 -3.75
CA GLN A 33 15.08 0.10 -4.17
C GLN A 33 13.98 -0.72 -3.47
N SER A 34 14.17 -2.01 -3.29
CA SER A 34 13.21 -2.86 -2.55
C SER A 34 13.12 -2.48 -1.07
N VAL A 35 14.24 -2.12 -0.43
CA VAL A 35 14.26 -1.73 0.98
C VAL A 35 13.70 -0.32 1.17
N THR A 36 14.04 0.63 0.29
CA THR A 36 13.62 2.03 0.42
C THR A 36 12.10 2.20 0.31
N THR A 37 11.42 1.34 -0.45
CA THR A 37 9.94 1.32 -0.54
C THR A 37 9.26 0.97 0.78
N ARG A 38 10.00 0.41 1.77
CA ARG A 38 9.46 0.08 3.10
C ARG A 38 9.66 1.22 4.10
N THR A 39 9.17 2.40 3.73
CA THR A 39 9.14 3.63 4.53
C THR A 39 10.52 4.24 4.86
N ALA A 40 11.55 3.97 4.04
CA ALA A 40 12.84 4.66 4.14
C ALA A 40 12.87 5.96 3.33
N GLY A 41 12.30 5.96 2.11
CA GLY A 41 12.07 7.15 1.31
C GLY A 41 13.29 7.74 0.61
N PHE A 42 14.43 7.05 0.62
CA PHE A 42 15.64 7.52 -0.06
C PHE A 42 15.63 7.05 -1.52
N ALA A 43 15.76 7.99 -2.46
CA ALA A 43 15.87 7.70 -3.88
C ALA A 43 17.33 7.69 -4.30
N THR A 44 17.84 6.58 -4.81
CA THR A 44 19.15 6.47 -5.48
C THR A 44 19.02 6.45 -6.99
N VAL A 45 17.80 6.22 -7.48
CA VAL A 45 17.42 6.16 -8.90
C VAL A 45 16.22 7.08 -9.07
N SER A 46 16.17 7.82 -10.20
CA SER A 46 15.02 8.66 -10.54
C SER A 46 13.75 7.81 -10.61
N GLN A 47 12.78 8.09 -9.74
CA GLN A 47 11.51 7.37 -9.71
C GLN A 47 10.60 7.74 -10.88
N ALA A 48 10.80 8.94 -11.45
CA ALA A 48 10.07 9.39 -12.65
C ALA A 48 10.38 8.53 -13.87
N GLU A 49 11.64 8.09 -13.99
CA GLU A 49 12.12 7.30 -15.14
C GLU A 49 11.82 5.80 -15.02
N LEU A 50 11.28 5.34 -13.90
CA LEU A 50 10.88 3.94 -13.74
C LEU A 50 9.77 3.56 -14.73
N THR A 51 9.83 2.31 -15.22
CA THR A 51 8.77 1.76 -16.06
C THR A 51 7.45 1.67 -15.28
N SER A 52 6.32 1.69 -15.99
CA SER A 52 5.00 1.55 -15.36
C SER A 52 4.88 0.24 -14.56
N ALA A 53 5.48 -0.85 -15.03
CA ALA A 53 5.51 -2.12 -14.30
C ALA A 53 6.33 -2.02 -13.00
N SER A 54 7.49 -1.34 -13.03
CA SER A 54 8.31 -1.10 -11.84
C SER A 54 7.61 -0.19 -10.84
N LYS A 55 6.90 0.85 -11.31
CA LYS A 55 6.08 1.72 -10.46
C LYS A 55 4.94 0.94 -9.81
N LEU A 56 4.22 0.10 -10.57
CA LEU A 56 3.16 -0.75 -10.04
C LEU A 56 3.69 -1.71 -8.96
N PHE A 57 4.82 -2.37 -9.23
CA PHE A 57 5.45 -3.25 -8.25
C PHE A 57 5.92 -2.47 -7.01
N GLY A 58 6.48 -1.28 -7.20
CA GLY A 58 6.80 -0.35 -6.13
C GLY A 58 5.59 0.01 -5.27
N CYS A 59 4.43 0.30 -5.89
CA CYS A 59 3.18 0.55 -5.16
C CYS A 59 2.77 -0.64 -4.28
N ILE A 60 2.88 -1.87 -4.79
CA ILE A 60 2.57 -3.08 -3.98
C ILE A 60 3.50 -3.17 -2.77
N LEU A 61 4.80 -2.93 -2.96
CA LEU A 61 5.78 -2.97 -1.87
C LEU A 61 5.56 -1.84 -0.85
N MET A 62 5.22 -0.62 -1.30
CA MET A 62 4.93 0.53 -0.45
C MET A 62 3.64 0.35 0.37
N PHE A 63 2.62 -0.29 -0.23
CA PHE A 63 1.37 -0.59 0.44
C PHE A 63 1.55 -1.59 1.59
N ILE A 64 2.49 -2.55 1.42
CA ILE A 64 2.95 -3.46 2.47
C ILE A 64 4.10 -2.76 3.22
N GLY A 65 3.77 -1.96 4.21
CA GLY A 65 4.73 -1.19 5.01
C GLY A 65 5.71 -2.05 5.80
N GLY A 66 6.30 -1.47 6.85
CA GLY A 66 7.30 -2.14 7.66
C GLY A 66 6.76 -3.08 8.73
N SER A 67 7.69 -3.63 9.53
CA SER A 67 7.39 -4.52 10.65
C SER A 67 6.68 -3.79 11.81
N PRO A 68 5.86 -4.48 12.61
CA PRO A 68 5.26 -3.90 13.80
C PRO A 68 6.33 -3.50 14.83
N GLY A 69 6.04 -2.44 15.59
CA GLY A 69 6.98 -1.87 16.57
C GLY A 69 7.94 -0.84 16.01
N GLY A 70 8.02 -0.66 14.67
CA GLY A 70 8.77 0.40 14.02
C GLY A 70 7.91 1.63 13.72
N THR A 71 8.58 2.69 13.25
CA THR A 71 7.95 3.98 12.87
C THR A 71 7.30 3.96 11.48
N ALA A 72 7.34 2.83 10.77
CA ALA A 72 6.80 2.66 9.43
C ALA A 72 5.26 2.83 9.41
N GLY A 73 4.75 3.58 8.43
CA GLY A 73 3.30 3.68 8.15
C GLY A 73 2.77 2.54 7.31
N GLY A 74 1.58 2.71 6.74
CA GLY A 74 0.93 1.72 5.90
C GLY A 74 0.49 0.45 6.64
N ILE A 75 0.14 -0.59 5.85
CA ILE A 75 -0.26 -1.89 6.39
C ILE A 75 0.97 -2.64 6.89
N LYS A 76 0.97 -3.07 8.14
CA LYS A 76 2.09 -3.80 8.72
C LYS A 76 2.28 -5.18 8.05
N THR A 77 3.53 -5.62 7.97
CA THR A 77 3.86 -6.94 7.39
C THR A 77 3.15 -8.09 8.10
N THR A 78 2.97 -8.01 9.44
CA THR A 78 2.21 -9.00 10.20
C THR A 78 0.74 -9.03 9.84
N THR A 79 0.11 -7.86 9.60
CA THR A 79 -1.29 -7.77 9.18
C THR A 79 -1.48 -8.43 7.81
N MET A 80 -0.57 -8.16 6.87
CA MET A 80 -0.59 -8.80 5.57
C MET A 80 -0.35 -10.31 5.68
N ALA A 81 0.60 -10.75 6.53
CA ALA A 81 0.85 -12.17 6.76
C ALA A 81 -0.38 -12.89 7.34
N ILE A 82 -1.09 -12.29 8.31
CA ILE A 82 -2.34 -12.83 8.86
C ILE A 82 -3.38 -12.98 7.76
N LEU A 83 -3.54 -11.99 6.89
CA LEU A 83 -4.49 -12.04 5.78
C LEU A 83 -4.16 -13.18 4.81
N LEU A 84 -2.91 -13.29 4.38
CA LEU A 84 -2.46 -14.35 3.47
C LEU A 84 -2.63 -15.74 4.09
N LEU A 85 -2.27 -15.92 5.37
CA LEU A 85 -2.47 -17.17 6.09
C LEU A 85 -3.95 -17.53 6.23
N THR A 86 -4.81 -16.54 6.47
CA THR A 86 -6.26 -16.74 6.54
C THR A 86 -6.80 -17.16 5.19
N CYS A 87 -6.44 -16.49 4.10
CA CYS A 87 -6.81 -16.90 2.75
C CYS A 87 -6.34 -18.33 2.45
N ALA A 88 -5.09 -18.65 2.78
CA ALA A 88 -4.56 -20.00 2.58
C ALA A 88 -5.28 -21.07 3.43
N ALA A 89 -5.68 -20.73 4.65
CA ALA A 89 -6.46 -21.63 5.51
C ALA A 89 -7.87 -21.89 4.93
N VAL A 90 -8.52 -20.85 4.45
CA VAL A 90 -9.84 -20.96 3.78
C VAL A 90 -9.76 -21.83 2.53
N ILE A 91 -8.78 -21.58 1.64
CA ILE A 91 -8.56 -22.39 0.42
C ILE A 91 -8.31 -23.86 0.76
N ARG A 92 -7.60 -24.12 1.87
CA ARG A 92 -7.33 -25.51 2.33
C ARG A 92 -8.44 -26.13 3.15
N GLY A 93 -9.58 -25.46 3.30
CA GLY A 93 -10.74 -25.95 4.09
C GLY A 93 -10.48 -26.08 5.59
N ARG A 94 -9.47 -25.37 6.14
CA ARG A 94 -9.16 -25.41 7.57
C ARG A 94 -10.15 -24.56 8.35
N LYS A 95 -10.57 -25.03 9.53
CA LYS A 95 -11.50 -24.31 10.41
C LYS A 95 -10.87 -23.13 11.14
N SER A 96 -9.53 -23.07 11.22
CA SER A 96 -8.80 -22.00 11.93
C SER A 96 -7.54 -21.61 11.18
N THR A 97 -7.17 -20.34 11.33
CA THR A 97 -5.89 -19.84 10.82
C THR A 97 -4.77 -20.23 11.78
N GLU A 98 -3.81 -20.98 11.28
CA GLU A 98 -2.68 -21.48 12.06
C GLU A 98 -1.36 -20.93 11.53
N CYS A 99 -0.46 -20.57 12.44
CA CYS A 99 0.89 -20.12 12.15
C CYS A 99 1.87 -20.78 13.11
N PHE A 100 2.91 -21.43 12.59
CA PHE A 100 3.94 -22.14 13.37
C PHE A 100 3.36 -23.05 14.47
N GLY A 101 2.33 -23.83 14.15
CA GLY A 101 1.70 -24.78 15.09
C GLY A 101 0.83 -24.13 16.16
N ARG A 102 0.53 -22.83 16.03
CA ARG A 102 -0.36 -22.10 16.96
C ARG A 102 -1.56 -21.52 16.23
N ARG A 103 -2.73 -21.59 16.83
CA ARG A 103 -3.96 -20.97 16.32
C ARG A 103 -3.90 -19.46 16.56
N LEU A 104 -4.20 -18.67 15.53
CA LEU A 104 -4.38 -17.22 15.63
C LEU A 104 -5.75 -16.91 16.23
N ALA A 105 -5.82 -15.92 17.12
CA ALA A 105 -7.09 -15.45 17.67
C ALA A 105 -7.96 -14.83 16.56
N GLU A 106 -9.24 -15.15 16.55
CA GLU A 106 -10.18 -14.64 15.54
C GLU A 106 -10.32 -13.11 15.58
N SER A 107 -10.16 -12.50 16.77
CA SER A 107 -10.12 -11.04 16.91
C SER A 107 -8.99 -10.41 16.11
N ASN A 108 -7.80 -11.03 16.08
CA ASN A 108 -6.66 -10.53 15.30
C ASN A 108 -6.91 -10.64 13.79
N VAL A 109 -7.58 -11.72 13.36
CA VAL A 109 -7.96 -11.92 11.96
C VAL A 109 -8.97 -10.85 11.53
N ARG A 110 -10.04 -10.66 12.30
CA ARG A 110 -11.07 -9.63 12.05
C ARG A 110 -10.47 -8.22 12.01
N SER A 111 -9.63 -7.88 12.99
CA SER A 111 -8.93 -6.58 13.02
C SER A 111 -8.00 -6.41 11.82
N GLY A 112 -7.27 -7.45 11.42
CA GLY A 112 -6.40 -7.43 10.26
C GLY A 112 -7.16 -7.15 8.96
N ILE A 113 -8.29 -7.83 8.74
CA ILE A 113 -9.17 -7.60 7.59
C ILE A 113 -9.70 -6.16 7.59
N ALA A 114 -10.17 -5.67 8.73
CA ALA A 114 -10.68 -4.30 8.86
C ALA A 114 -9.62 -3.25 8.54
N ILE A 115 -8.38 -3.42 9.04
CA ILE A 115 -7.25 -2.53 8.74
C ILE A 115 -6.99 -2.47 7.24
N VAL A 116 -6.87 -3.63 6.58
CA VAL A 116 -6.55 -3.70 5.15
C VAL A 116 -7.66 -3.07 4.32
N PHE A 117 -8.92 -3.42 4.62
CA PHE A 117 -10.08 -2.88 3.91
C PHE A 117 -10.17 -1.35 4.05
N LEU A 118 -10.04 -0.84 5.28
CA LEU A 118 -10.14 0.59 5.55
C LEU A 118 -8.98 1.37 4.91
N THR A 119 -7.76 0.84 5.00
CA THR A 119 -6.59 1.46 4.34
C THR A 119 -6.79 1.52 2.83
N PHE A 120 -7.27 0.42 2.23
CA PHE A 120 -7.54 0.35 0.79
C PHE A 120 -8.65 1.32 0.37
N ALA A 121 -9.75 1.43 1.14
CA ALA A 121 -10.84 2.35 0.87
C ALA A 121 -10.37 3.81 0.91
N ILE A 122 -9.58 4.19 1.92
CA ILE A 122 -9.03 5.55 2.04
C ILE A 122 -8.05 5.84 0.89
N TRP A 123 -7.17 4.90 0.58
CA TRP A 123 -6.25 5.01 -0.55
C TRP A 123 -6.99 5.20 -1.88
N LEU A 124 -8.01 4.39 -2.14
CA LEU A 124 -8.79 4.45 -3.37
C LEU A 124 -9.54 5.79 -3.48
N THR A 125 -10.13 6.27 -2.38
CA THR A 125 -10.81 7.57 -2.34
C THR A 125 -9.84 8.71 -2.62
N GLY A 126 -8.66 8.68 -2.01
CA GLY A 126 -7.61 9.68 -2.26
C GLY A 126 -7.10 9.64 -3.70
N LEU A 127 -6.84 8.45 -4.23
CA LEU A 127 -6.43 8.27 -5.63
C LEU A 127 -7.49 8.79 -6.61
N PHE A 128 -8.76 8.49 -6.36
CA PHE A 128 -9.85 9.00 -7.17
C PHE A 128 -9.91 10.54 -7.13
N GLY A 129 -9.76 11.14 -5.95
CA GLY A 129 -9.68 12.59 -5.81
C GLY A 129 -8.51 13.21 -6.60
N LEU A 130 -7.33 12.59 -6.54
CA LEU A 130 -6.17 13.03 -7.33
C LEU A 130 -6.45 12.92 -8.83
N ALA A 131 -7.02 11.80 -9.30
CA ALA A 131 -7.33 11.59 -10.71
C ALA A 131 -8.36 12.58 -11.26
N VAL A 132 -9.29 13.06 -10.43
CA VAL A 132 -10.28 14.10 -10.81
C VAL A 132 -9.62 15.48 -10.89
N LEU A 133 -8.69 15.79 -9.98
CA LEU A 133 -8.02 17.11 -9.94
C LEU A 133 -6.90 17.26 -10.96
N GLU A 134 -6.29 16.14 -11.38
CA GLU A 134 -5.13 16.10 -12.28
C GLU A 134 -5.42 15.19 -13.49
N PRO A 135 -6.35 15.56 -14.36
CA PRO A 135 -6.77 14.71 -15.49
C PRO A 135 -5.68 14.53 -16.56
N ASP A 136 -4.72 15.46 -16.65
CA ASP A 136 -3.66 15.45 -17.65
C ASP A 136 -2.46 14.58 -17.24
N GLU A 137 -2.40 14.17 -15.95
CA GLU A 137 -1.30 13.40 -15.43
C GLU A 137 -1.49 11.89 -15.64
N ARG A 138 -0.39 11.14 -15.73
CA ARG A 138 -0.47 9.69 -15.92
C ARG A 138 -0.99 9.01 -14.66
N PHE A 139 -2.03 8.22 -14.79
CA PHE A 139 -2.65 7.49 -13.68
C PHE A 139 -1.67 6.69 -12.81
N ILE A 140 -0.64 6.08 -13.43
CA ILE A 140 0.36 5.31 -12.68
C ILE A 140 1.22 6.18 -11.77
N ASP A 141 1.49 7.43 -12.15
CA ASP A 141 2.26 8.37 -11.35
C ASP A 141 1.41 8.91 -10.19
N LEU A 142 0.12 9.22 -10.44
CA LEU A 142 -0.83 9.56 -9.37
C LEU A 142 -0.99 8.41 -8.36
N MET A 143 -1.09 7.19 -8.86
CA MET A 143 -1.16 5.98 -8.01
C MET A 143 0.11 5.82 -7.18
N TYR A 144 1.29 6.10 -7.74
CA TYR A 144 2.56 6.05 -7.05
C TYR A 144 2.62 7.07 -5.92
N GLU A 145 2.24 8.35 -6.19
CA GLU A 145 2.17 9.42 -5.18
C GLU A 145 1.18 9.09 -4.05
N ALA A 146 -0.05 8.66 -4.40
CA ALA A 146 -1.06 8.29 -3.40
C ALA A 146 -0.60 7.13 -2.51
N THR A 147 0.08 6.14 -3.10
CA THR A 147 0.57 4.97 -2.37
C THR A 147 1.75 5.34 -1.48
N SER A 148 2.67 6.17 -1.97
CA SER A 148 3.78 6.72 -1.19
C SER A 148 3.27 7.55 -0.01
N ALA A 149 2.22 8.35 -0.21
CA ALA A 149 1.60 9.17 0.83
C ALA A 149 1.00 8.30 1.94
N ILE A 150 0.09 7.37 1.62
CA ILE A 150 -0.56 6.52 2.63
C ILE A 150 0.40 5.53 3.28
N GLY A 151 1.37 5.01 2.51
CA GLY A 151 2.46 4.17 3.02
C GLY A 151 3.46 4.94 3.88
N THR A 152 3.41 6.29 3.89
CA THR A 152 4.38 7.19 4.53
C THR A 152 5.82 6.90 4.11
N VAL A 153 6.03 6.61 2.82
CA VAL A 153 7.32 6.20 2.27
C VAL A 153 8.21 7.41 1.96
N GLY A 154 7.65 8.43 1.30
CA GLY A 154 8.36 9.65 0.94
C GLY A 154 9.03 9.59 -0.44
N LEU A 155 8.79 8.55 -1.25
CA LEU A 155 9.22 8.50 -2.64
C LEU A 155 8.20 9.23 -3.52
N SER A 156 8.68 10.01 -4.49
CA SER A 156 7.88 10.73 -5.49
C SER A 156 8.34 10.37 -6.89
N ALA A 157 7.40 10.32 -7.83
CA ALA A 157 7.69 10.22 -9.26
C ALA A 157 8.00 11.60 -9.88
N ASP A 158 8.48 12.57 -9.08
CA ASP A 158 8.74 13.98 -9.41
C ASP A 158 7.46 14.75 -9.81
N LEU A 159 6.29 14.20 -9.50
CA LEU A 159 5.00 14.80 -9.81
C LEU A 159 4.54 15.81 -8.75
N THR A 160 4.92 15.60 -7.48
CA THR A 160 4.45 16.42 -6.35
C THR A 160 4.60 17.94 -6.58
N PRO A 161 5.70 18.49 -7.15
CA PRO A 161 5.84 19.94 -7.34
C PRO A 161 4.88 20.55 -8.35
N SER A 162 4.39 19.76 -9.32
CA SER A 162 3.49 20.22 -10.40
C SER A 162 2.00 20.11 -10.03
N LEU A 163 1.67 19.41 -8.94
CA LEU A 163 0.30 19.19 -8.53
C LEU A 163 -0.42 20.48 -8.08
N THR A 164 -1.72 20.50 -8.23
CA THR A 164 -2.59 21.58 -7.74
C THR A 164 -2.63 21.63 -6.21
N ARG A 165 -3.04 22.77 -5.66
CA ARG A 165 -3.22 22.93 -4.20
C ARG A 165 -4.21 21.92 -3.60
N GLY A 166 -5.27 21.57 -4.35
CA GLY A 166 -6.24 20.56 -3.93
C GLY A 166 -5.60 19.17 -3.78
N SER A 167 -4.77 18.78 -4.74
CA SER A 167 -4.03 17.52 -4.73
C SER A 167 -3.04 17.43 -3.56
N HIS A 168 -2.36 18.54 -3.23
CA HIS A 168 -1.51 18.59 -2.04
C HIS A 168 -2.29 18.35 -0.74
N VAL A 169 -3.51 18.91 -0.61
CA VAL A 169 -4.35 18.67 0.57
C VAL A 169 -4.74 17.19 0.67
N ILE A 170 -5.11 16.56 -0.45
CA ILE A 170 -5.42 15.11 -0.45
C ILE A 170 -4.19 14.31 -0.01
N LEU A 171 -3.00 14.59 -0.56
CA LEU A 171 -1.77 13.90 -0.17
C LEU A 171 -1.45 14.10 1.32
N MET A 172 -1.60 15.30 1.86
CA MET A 172 -1.42 15.57 3.30
C MET A 172 -2.37 14.75 4.17
N ILE A 173 -3.64 14.63 3.78
CA ILE A 173 -4.63 13.80 4.48
C ILE A 173 -4.20 12.32 4.43
N LEU A 174 -3.81 11.81 3.27
CA LEU A 174 -3.32 10.45 3.11
C LEU A 174 -2.08 10.17 3.99
N MET A 175 -1.11 11.08 4.02
CA MET A 175 0.08 10.97 4.86
C MET A 175 -0.28 10.93 6.35
N TYR A 176 -1.19 11.80 6.78
CA TYR A 176 -1.63 11.87 8.18
C TYR A 176 -2.35 10.59 8.61
N VAL A 177 -3.31 10.13 7.81
CA VAL A 177 -4.06 8.89 8.08
C VAL A 177 -3.14 7.67 8.04
N GLY A 178 -2.24 7.60 7.06
CA GLY A 178 -1.25 6.52 6.95
C GLY A 178 -0.32 6.44 8.17
N ARG A 179 0.00 7.59 8.77
CA ARG A 179 0.89 7.68 9.93
C ARG A 179 0.23 7.27 11.23
N ILE A 180 -0.99 7.72 11.49
CA ILE A 180 -1.76 7.39 12.70
C ILE A 180 -2.22 5.94 12.67
N GLY A 181 -2.53 5.44 11.48
CA GLY A 181 -3.13 4.14 11.22
C GLY A 181 -4.66 4.22 11.10
N PRO A 182 -5.23 3.57 10.06
CA PRO A 182 -6.64 3.70 9.73
C PRO A 182 -7.59 3.23 10.82
N ILE A 183 -7.22 2.18 11.58
CA ILE A 183 -8.07 1.66 12.65
C ILE A 183 -8.13 2.62 13.85
N THR A 184 -7.02 3.29 14.16
CA THR A 184 -6.98 4.30 15.22
C THR A 184 -7.87 5.48 14.87
N MET A 185 -7.82 5.94 13.61
CA MET A 185 -8.70 6.97 13.10
C MET A 185 -10.17 6.54 13.16
N ALA A 186 -10.49 5.32 12.71
CA ALA A 186 -11.85 4.79 12.78
C ALA A 186 -12.40 4.76 14.21
N LEU A 187 -11.58 4.36 15.19
CA LEU A 187 -11.97 4.33 16.60
C LEU A 187 -12.19 5.74 17.18
N VAL A 188 -11.42 6.73 16.76
CA VAL A 188 -11.61 8.12 17.16
C VAL A 188 -12.94 8.68 16.64
N PHE A 189 -13.28 8.38 15.38
CA PHE A 189 -14.53 8.86 14.76
C PHE A 189 -15.77 8.07 15.19
N ALA A 190 -15.63 6.76 15.50
CA ALA A 190 -16.75 5.95 15.95
C ALA A 190 -17.30 6.36 17.33
N GLY A 191 -16.57 7.21 18.05
CA GLY A 191 -16.96 7.60 19.38
C GLY A 191 -16.88 6.43 20.38
N ARG A 192 -17.08 6.73 21.65
CA ARG A 192 -17.20 5.72 22.73
C ARG A 192 -18.60 5.07 22.69
N GLU A 193 -19.01 4.52 21.59
CA GLU A 193 -20.27 3.78 21.55
C GLU A 193 -20.10 2.42 22.25
N ASP A 194 -20.81 2.31 23.37
CA ASP A 194 -21.27 1.13 24.06
C ASP A 194 -20.26 0.07 24.50
N MET A 195 -19.78 0.26 25.70
CA MET A 195 -19.35 -0.89 26.54
C MET A 195 -20.52 -1.90 26.77
N GLN A 196 -21.77 -1.51 26.58
CA GLN A 196 -22.93 -2.40 26.72
C GLN A 196 -23.14 -3.33 25.52
N ALA A 197 -22.65 -3.00 24.32
CA ALA A 197 -22.71 -3.89 23.16
C ALA A 197 -21.85 -5.16 23.30
N LYS A 198 -20.92 -5.17 24.24
CA LYS A 198 -20.01 -6.30 24.50
C LYS A 198 -20.72 -7.55 25.07
N PHE A 199 -21.95 -7.41 25.57
CA PHE A 199 -22.74 -8.48 26.20
C PHE A 199 -23.93 -8.96 25.37
N ARG A 200 -24.05 -8.52 24.12
CA ARG A 200 -25.17 -8.88 23.27
C ARG A 200 -24.74 -9.94 22.26
N ASP A 201 -24.80 -11.21 22.66
CA ASP A 201 -24.68 -12.33 21.72
C ASP A 201 -25.98 -12.49 20.95
N LEU A 202 -25.95 -12.13 19.68
CA LEU A 202 -27.07 -12.37 18.76
C LEU A 202 -26.94 -13.79 18.16
N PRO A 203 -28.08 -14.50 17.93
CA PRO A 203 -28.03 -15.82 17.31
C PRO A 203 -27.42 -15.75 15.91
N GLU A 204 -26.49 -16.67 15.62
CA GLU A 204 -25.79 -16.75 14.35
C GLU A 204 -26.75 -17.23 13.24
N LYS A 205 -26.86 -16.46 12.16
CA LYS A 205 -27.55 -16.87 10.94
C LYS A 205 -26.51 -17.14 9.85
N ARG A 206 -26.53 -18.34 9.28
CA ARG A 206 -25.67 -18.68 8.14
C ARG A 206 -26.16 -17.95 6.89
N ILE A 207 -25.29 -17.13 6.30
CA ILE A 207 -25.51 -16.48 5.00
C ILE A 207 -24.64 -17.22 3.98
N MET A 208 -25.24 -17.60 2.85
CA MET A 208 -24.46 -18.14 1.72
C MET A 208 -23.61 -17.02 1.14
N LEU A 209 -22.31 -17.24 1.15
CA LEU A 209 -21.35 -16.45 0.39
C LEU A 209 -21.14 -17.19 -0.93
N GLY A 210 -21.44 -16.56 -2.06
CA GLY A 210 -21.43 -17.12 -3.41
C GLY A 210 -20.14 -17.78 -3.85
#